data_9fd9c21e6a2f6c12ea199c757f6b093e
#
_entry.id   9fd9c21e6a2f6c12ea199c757f6b093e
#
_cell.length_a   1.000
_cell.length_b   1.000
_cell.length_c   1.000
_cell.angle_alpha   90.00
_cell.angle_beta   90.00
_cell.angle_gamma   90.00
#
_symmetry.space_group_name_H-M   'P 1'
#
loop_
_entity.id
_entity.type
_entity.pdbx_description
1 polymer ?
#
loop_
_entity_poly.entity_id
_entity_poly.type
_entity_poly.pdbx_seq_one_letter_code
_entity_poly.pdbx_strand_id
1 'polypeptide(L)'
;VTDNRNTFDFRANWNIDGDPHLSFIVQHEYDRDADKGRGVIMGNDYELEREVGAADDLNAFDMHEFKILDGGKTALACTTKPQQINLADFDRPEEESWVVVGGFVEMDIENSEILFEWDSYDKLSLTESVKFIADDEVLNEPGWDYVHINSVDKNSDGDYIISMRFTNTIYLVSGKDGEIMWRLGGKESDFEQDFSFTRQHDVKFVKTNNTHHVISFMNNAADELHTEGEITSALFVELDISSSPMTATVINRMNHPDGNFTRFGGNIQQLSNGNVFVGWNEKGYMSEYGPDGDLIMSARFSSDRYASYRSYKFDWIGQPTTPPDLATSVYGANDQEMITVMHVSWNGATDVARWEFYARSYEHGSDVLIATTNKTSFETMYMTEGYMDWVTAKAIDENGNVLGISEVCRSEVPDWEAVGFAGQSSHPKADDPEILQNIREKLDSGEYGDLYDDNTTDEDRKAAVHSATTEVAESVYKAYGMIQMLENITIGVLTMFCIGGILAGVWYVRRRKMRSYQHLPTDEASIGEDASKAD
;
A
#
# COMPACT_ATOMS: atom_id res chain seq x y z
N VAL A 1 -12.40 7.41 2.75
CA VAL A 1 -11.28 7.85 3.60
C VAL A 1 -10.59 8.99 2.89
N THR A 2 -11.06 10.23 3.10
CA THR A 2 -10.64 11.40 2.30
C THR A 2 -9.96 12.51 3.11
N ASP A 3 -9.68 12.30 4.40
CA ASP A 3 -9.33 13.39 5.30
C ASP A 3 -7.83 13.54 5.58
N ASN A 4 -6.95 13.24 4.62
CA ASN A 4 -5.49 13.32 4.78
C ASN A 4 -4.92 12.46 5.93
N ARG A 5 -5.58 11.35 6.23
CA ARG A 5 -5.14 10.40 7.25
C ARG A 5 -4.26 9.32 6.64
N ASN A 6 -3.28 8.86 7.39
CA ASN A 6 -2.50 7.69 7.04
C ASN A 6 -3.29 6.41 7.31
N THR A 7 -3.05 5.40 6.49
CA THR A 7 -3.64 4.07 6.63
C THR A 7 -2.54 3.07 6.95
N PHE A 8 -2.70 2.32 8.04
CA PHE A 8 -1.72 1.35 8.51
C PHE A 8 -2.34 -0.03 8.66
N ASP A 9 -1.51 -1.07 8.67
CA ASP A 9 -1.88 -2.47 8.94
C ASP A 9 -3.06 -2.98 8.11
N PHE A 10 -3.02 -2.74 6.79
CA PHE A 10 -4.08 -3.09 5.85
C PHE A 10 -4.11 -4.62 5.61
N ARG A 11 -5.25 -5.25 5.92
CA ARG A 11 -5.45 -6.71 5.84
C ARG A 11 -6.75 -7.08 5.17
N ALA A 12 -6.80 -8.32 4.63
CA ALA A 12 -8.05 -9.00 4.34
C ALA A 12 -8.38 -10.02 5.42
N ASN A 13 -9.64 -10.13 5.77
CA ASN A 13 -10.18 -11.01 6.80
C ASN A 13 -11.37 -11.78 6.26
N TRP A 14 -11.45 -13.08 6.58
CA TRP A 14 -12.54 -13.99 6.16
C TRP A 14 -13.27 -14.60 7.38
N ASN A 15 -12.97 -14.11 8.57
CA ASN A 15 -13.38 -14.71 9.83
C ASN A 15 -14.48 -13.93 10.56
N ILE A 16 -14.99 -12.84 10.00
CA ILE A 16 -16.03 -12.04 10.68
C ILE A 16 -17.38 -12.75 10.56
N ASP A 17 -17.83 -13.07 9.35
CA ASP A 17 -19.11 -13.74 9.07
C ASP A 17 -19.01 -14.76 7.92
N GLY A 18 -17.81 -14.95 7.38
CA GLY A 18 -17.51 -15.84 6.25
C GLY A 18 -17.37 -15.10 4.93
N ASP A 19 -17.73 -13.82 4.87
CA ASP A 19 -17.49 -12.96 3.72
C ASP A 19 -16.14 -12.24 3.84
N PRO A 20 -15.52 -11.83 2.73
CA PRO A 20 -14.25 -11.12 2.75
C PRO A 20 -14.41 -9.67 3.20
N HIS A 21 -13.60 -9.27 4.18
CA HIS A 21 -13.55 -7.91 4.71
C HIS A 21 -12.14 -7.34 4.63
N LEU A 22 -12.03 -6.03 4.48
CA LEU A 22 -10.79 -5.29 4.67
C LEU A 22 -10.76 -4.69 6.07
N SER A 23 -9.60 -4.75 6.72
CA SER A 23 -9.37 -4.02 7.96
C SER A 23 -8.08 -3.21 7.92
N PHE A 24 -8.08 -2.05 8.56
CA PHE A 24 -6.91 -1.18 8.65
C PHE A 24 -7.09 -0.15 9.76
N ILE A 25 -5.98 0.50 10.13
CA ILE A 25 -5.97 1.62 11.05
C ILE A 25 -5.99 2.92 10.25
N VAL A 26 -6.80 3.88 10.68
CA VAL A 26 -6.78 5.26 10.20
C VAL A 26 -6.32 6.16 11.32
N GLN A 27 -5.21 6.88 11.11
CA GLN A 27 -4.62 7.74 12.12
C GLN A 27 -3.94 8.97 11.48
N HIS A 28 -3.97 10.09 12.20
CA HIS A 28 -3.11 11.23 11.93
C HIS A 28 -1.79 11.05 12.69
N GLU A 29 -0.72 10.80 11.97
CA GLU A 29 0.59 10.46 12.54
C GLU A 29 1.20 11.59 13.40
N TYR A 30 0.86 12.85 13.15
CA TYR A 30 1.59 14.00 13.72
C TYR A 30 0.71 15.07 14.39
N ASP A 31 -0.59 14.90 14.46
CA ASP A 31 -1.47 15.90 15.05
C ASP A 31 -1.84 15.52 16.49
N ARG A 32 -1.24 16.21 17.45
CA ARG A 32 -1.44 15.97 18.89
C ARG A 32 -2.86 16.27 19.39
N ASP A 33 -3.61 17.11 18.66
CA ASP A 33 -4.97 17.53 18.99
C ASP A 33 -6.05 16.81 18.17
N ALA A 34 -5.62 15.99 17.20
CA ALA A 34 -6.54 15.37 16.28
C ALA A 34 -6.98 13.99 16.75
N ASP A 35 -8.07 13.57 16.21
CA ASP A 35 -8.71 12.26 16.31
C ASP A 35 -7.77 11.15 16.69
N LYS A 36 -8.07 10.52 17.81
CA LYS A 36 -7.51 9.22 18.17
C LYS A 36 -7.63 8.29 16.96
N GLY A 37 -6.60 7.51 16.68
CA GLY A 37 -6.66 6.49 15.65
C GLY A 37 -7.81 5.54 15.91
N ARG A 38 -8.28 4.86 14.84
CA ARG A 38 -9.33 3.85 14.94
C ARG A 38 -9.11 2.73 13.95
N GLY A 39 -9.59 1.55 14.30
CA GLY A 39 -9.72 0.45 13.37
C GLY A 39 -10.93 0.66 12.47
N VAL A 40 -10.77 0.33 11.20
CA VAL A 40 -11.82 0.40 10.18
C VAL A 40 -12.03 -0.99 9.61
N ILE A 41 -13.28 -1.39 9.44
CA ILE A 41 -13.69 -2.63 8.78
C ILE A 41 -14.60 -2.25 7.61
N MET A 42 -14.24 -2.71 6.41
CA MET A 42 -15.02 -2.50 5.18
C MET A 42 -15.42 -3.85 4.59
N GLY A 43 -16.58 -3.89 3.97
CA GLY A 43 -17.02 -5.03 3.18
C GLY A 43 -16.22 -5.19 1.88
N ASN A 44 -16.46 -6.28 1.17
CA ASN A 44 -15.87 -6.50 -0.15
C ASN A 44 -16.47 -5.61 -1.26
N ASP A 45 -17.52 -4.90 -0.95
CA ASP A 45 -18.12 -3.84 -1.75
C ASP A 45 -17.43 -2.47 -1.54
N TYR A 46 -16.45 -2.42 -0.63
CA TYR A 46 -15.68 -1.24 -0.22
C TYR A 46 -16.50 -0.20 0.56
N GLU A 47 -17.67 -0.58 1.07
CA GLU A 47 -18.43 0.27 1.97
C GLU A 47 -17.96 0.10 3.41
N LEU A 48 -18.02 1.19 4.16
CA LEU A 48 -17.68 1.19 5.57
C LEU A 48 -18.75 0.41 6.36
N GLU A 49 -18.34 -0.65 7.04
CA GLU A 49 -19.25 -1.40 7.90
C GLU A 49 -19.11 -1.01 9.37
N ARG A 50 -17.88 -0.90 9.86
CA ARG A 50 -17.59 -0.64 11.28
C ARG A 50 -16.40 0.26 11.47
N GLU A 51 -16.46 1.07 12.50
CA GLU A 51 -15.33 1.76 13.09
C GLU A 51 -15.15 1.24 14.53
N VAL A 52 -13.97 0.72 14.82
CA VAL A 52 -13.60 0.21 16.13
C VAL A 52 -12.67 1.22 16.79
N GLY A 53 -13.14 1.89 17.82
CA GLY A 53 -12.42 2.96 18.50
C GLY A 53 -11.78 2.50 19.81
N ALA A 54 -10.73 3.19 20.23
CA ALA A 54 -10.24 3.09 21.59
C ALA A 54 -11.19 3.83 22.55
N ALA A 55 -11.22 3.40 23.82
CA ALA A 55 -11.95 4.11 24.86
C ALA A 55 -11.44 5.56 25.01
N ASP A 56 -12.29 6.44 25.56
CA ASP A 56 -11.97 7.88 25.68
C ASP A 56 -10.76 8.18 26.57
N ASP A 57 -10.41 7.26 27.46
CA ASP A 57 -9.26 7.35 28.36
C ASP A 57 -7.96 6.84 27.76
N LEU A 58 -8.00 6.11 26.62
CA LEU A 58 -6.83 5.75 25.85
C LEU A 58 -6.45 6.90 24.93
N ASN A 59 -5.23 7.42 25.06
CA ASN A 59 -4.82 8.59 24.31
C ASN A 59 -4.63 8.35 22.82
N ALA A 60 -4.24 7.14 22.43
CA ALA A 60 -4.10 6.81 21.02
C ALA A 60 -4.34 5.32 20.75
N PHE A 61 -5.14 5.06 19.75
CA PHE A 61 -5.16 3.81 19.03
C PHE A 61 -3.92 3.84 18.11
N ASP A 62 -2.91 3.06 18.47
CA ASP A 62 -1.59 3.14 17.85
C ASP A 62 -1.57 2.54 16.43
N MET A 63 -0.68 3.02 15.59
CA MET A 63 -0.60 2.65 14.17
C MET A 63 -0.11 1.22 13.90
N HIS A 64 0.39 0.50 14.92
CA HIS A 64 1.18 -0.70 14.67
C HIS A 64 0.36 -1.98 14.50
N GLU A 65 -0.76 -2.15 15.21
CA GLU A 65 -1.53 -3.40 15.13
C GLU A 65 -3.04 -3.15 15.21
N PHE A 66 -3.79 -3.74 14.26
CA PHE A 66 -5.22 -3.95 14.36
C PHE A 66 -5.54 -5.33 13.77
N LYS A 67 -5.55 -6.35 14.64
CA LYS A 67 -5.75 -7.74 14.22
C LYS A 67 -7.10 -8.25 14.70
N ILE A 68 -7.99 -8.58 13.78
CA ILE A 68 -9.24 -9.31 14.08
C ILE A 68 -8.87 -10.76 14.41
N LEU A 69 -9.30 -11.25 15.56
CA LEU A 69 -9.02 -12.61 16.01
C LEU A 69 -9.87 -13.66 15.28
N ASP A 70 -9.44 -14.91 15.32
CA ASP A 70 -10.02 -16.03 14.57
C ASP A 70 -11.53 -16.24 14.80
N GLY A 71 -12.04 -15.81 15.97
CA GLY A 71 -13.46 -15.83 16.26
C GLY A 71 -14.31 -14.78 15.53
N GLY A 72 -13.66 -13.81 14.85
CA GLY A 72 -14.31 -12.73 14.12
C GLY A 72 -15.13 -11.74 14.97
N LYS A 73 -14.99 -11.77 16.30
CA LYS A 73 -15.77 -10.95 17.23
C LYS A 73 -14.94 -9.95 17.99
N THR A 74 -13.67 -10.21 18.16
CA THR A 74 -12.76 -9.35 18.91
C THR A 74 -11.56 -8.98 18.06
N ALA A 75 -10.94 -7.85 18.36
CA ALA A 75 -9.71 -7.40 17.74
C ALA A 75 -8.68 -7.01 18.79
N LEU A 76 -7.41 -7.20 18.43
CA LEU A 76 -6.25 -6.69 19.17
C LEU A 76 -5.81 -5.38 18.56
N ALA A 77 -5.44 -4.41 19.40
CA ALA A 77 -4.82 -3.17 18.97
C ALA A 77 -3.70 -2.78 19.92
N CYS A 78 -2.60 -2.25 19.36
CA CYS A 78 -1.59 -1.56 20.16
C CYS A 78 -2.11 -0.19 20.62
N THR A 79 -1.68 0.24 21.80
CA THR A 79 -2.05 1.54 22.39
C THR A 79 -0.83 2.23 22.95
N THR A 80 -0.88 3.56 22.99
CA THR A 80 0.14 4.39 23.64
C THR A 80 -0.53 5.49 24.44
N LYS A 81 0.07 5.83 25.59
CA LYS A 81 -0.37 6.98 26.39
C LYS A 81 0.81 7.71 27.03
N PRO A 82 0.79 9.05 27.10
CA PRO A 82 1.76 9.79 27.89
C PRO A 82 1.51 9.60 29.40
N GLN A 83 2.56 9.47 30.15
CA GLN A 83 2.53 9.33 31.62
C GLN A 83 3.62 10.16 32.25
N GLN A 84 3.28 10.88 33.32
CA GLN A 84 4.28 11.55 34.16
C GLN A 84 4.87 10.58 35.17
N ILE A 85 6.19 10.55 35.27
CA ILE A 85 6.94 9.72 36.20
C ILE A 85 8.18 10.45 36.69
N ASN A 86 8.74 9.98 37.80
CA ASN A 86 10.01 10.48 38.32
C ASN A 86 11.18 9.71 37.70
N LEU A 87 12.10 10.43 37.04
CA LEU A 87 13.31 9.88 36.41
C LEU A 87 14.58 10.12 37.27
N ALA A 88 14.47 10.29 38.59
CA ALA A 88 15.63 10.55 39.44
C ALA A 88 16.73 9.48 39.36
N ASP A 89 16.35 8.22 39.18
CA ASP A 89 17.29 7.11 39.00
C ASP A 89 18.07 7.15 37.69
N PHE A 90 17.71 8.05 36.79
CA PHE A 90 18.33 8.29 35.48
C PHE A 90 19.12 9.63 35.45
N ASP A 91 19.61 10.08 36.60
CA ASP A 91 20.34 11.36 36.75
C ASP A 91 19.51 12.61 36.34
N ARG A 92 18.18 12.49 36.40
CA ARG A 92 17.26 13.58 36.14
C ARG A 92 16.54 13.97 37.41
N PRO A 93 17.02 15.01 38.08
CA PRO A 93 16.54 15.31 39.40
C PRO A 93 15.13 15.92 39.40
N GLU A 94 14.30 15.42 40.29
CA GLU A 94 13.21 16.07 41.02
C GLU A 94 12.00 16.57 40.25
N GLU A 95 11.97 16.56 38.91
CA GLU A 95 10.81 17.01 38.15
C GLU A 95 10.04 15.82 37.57
N GLU A 96 8.72 15.93 37.54
CA GLU A 96 7.87 15.01 36.81
C GLU A 96 8.24 15.08 35.31
N SER A 97 8.72 13.97 34.79
CA SER A 97 9.14 13.80 33.41
C SER A 97 8.09 12.99 32.66
N TRP A 98 8.00 13.21 31.35
CA TRP A 98 7.04 12.50 30.50
C TRP A 98 7.67 11.26 29.85
N VAL A 99 6.92 10.16 29.87
CA VAL A 99 7.25 8.92 29.14
C VAL A 99 6.04 8.48 28.32
N VAL A 100 6.29 7.74 27.24
CA VAL A 100 5.25 7.04 26.49
C VAL A 100 5.13 5.62 27.02
N VAL A 101 4.00 5.32 27.62
CA VAL A 101 3.63 3.97 28.04
C VAL A 101 3.05 3.23 26.85
N GLY A 102 3.65 2.11 26.47
CA GLY A 102 3.15 1.23 25.41
C GLY A 102 2.26 0.14 25.97
N GLY A 103 1.18 -0.18 25.31
CA GLY A 103 0.23 -1.20 25.74
C GLY A 103 -0.56 -1.80 24.60
N PHE A 104 -1.53 -2.63 24.93
CA PHE A 104 -2.47 -3.19 23.99
C PHE A 104 -3.83 -3.43 24.64
N VAL A 105 -4.84 -3.54 23.78
CA VAL A 105 -6.20 -3.91 24.18
C VAL A 105 -6.71 -5.05 23.32
N GLU A 106 -7.58 -5.89 23.90
CA GLU A 106 -8.53 -6.71 23.17
C GLU A 106 -9.91 -6.09 23.34
N MET A 107 -10.60 -5.87 22.22
CA MET A 107 -11.89 -5.20 22.21
C MET A 107 -12.90 -5.93 21.33
N ASP A 108 -14.16 -5.81 21.66
CA ASP A 108 -15.27 -6.27 20.84
C ASP A 108 -15.42 -5.37 19.62
N ILE A 109 -15.53 -5.95 18.43
CA ILE A 109 -15.58 -5.17 17.16
C ILE A 109 -16.96 -4.53 16.88
N GLU A 110 -18.00 -4.95 17.59
CA GLU A 110 -19.35 -4.42 17.37
C GLU A 110 -19.61 -3.12 18.18
N ASN A 111 -19.07 -3.07 19.41
CA ASN A 111 -19.39 -1.99 20.35
C ASN A 111 -18.16 -1.29 20.93
N SER A 112 -16.94 -1.71 20.53
CA SER A 112 -15.66 -1.22 21.02
C SER A 112 -15.45 -1.40 22.54
N GLU A 113 -16.17 -2.34 23.19
CA GLU A 113 -15.97 -2.66 24.60
C GLU A 113 -14.58 -3.28 24.80
N ILE A 114 -13.81 -2.75 25.75
CA ILE A 114 -12.51 -3.29 26.13
C ILE A 114 -12.73 -4.54 27.00
N LEU A 115 -12.27 -5.69 26.48
CA LEU A 115 -12.37 -6.98 27.16
C LEU A 115 -11.12 -7.30 27.96
N PHE A 116 -9.97 -6.80 27.51
CA PHE A 116 -8.69 -6.92 28.19
C PHE A 116 -7.81 -5.71 27.85
N GLU A 117 -7.13 -5.17 28.85
CA GLU A 117 -6.18 -4.07 28.71
C GLU A 117 -4.89 -4.40 29.46
N TRP A 118 -3.76 -4.07 28.84
CA TRP A 118 -2.44 -4.18 29.43
C TRP A 118 -1.57 -3.02 28.98
N ASP A 119 -0.77 -2.47 29.88
CA ASP A 119 0.27 -1.50 29.54
C ASP A 119 1.57 -1.75 30.33
N SER A 120 2.65 -1.11 29.89
CA SER A 120 3.99 -1.29 30.44
C SER A 120 4.24 -0.53 31.76
N TYR A 121 3.31 0.34 32.18
CA TYR A 121 3.46 1.11 33.40
C TYR A 121 3.45 0.17 34.61
N ASP A 122 4.42 0.37 35.52
CA ASP A 122 4.64 -0.46 36.70
C ASP A 122 4.92 -1.97 36.45
N LYS A 123 4.94 -2.40 35.18
CA LYS A 123 5.21 -3.79 34.79
C LYS A 123 6.58 -3.98 34.19
N LEU A 124 7.08 -2.99 33.46
CA LEU A 124 8.41 -2.98 32.89
C LEU A 124 9.29 -1.92 33.53
N SER A 125 10.50 -2.33 33.92
CA SER A 125 11.49 -1.38 34.42
C SER A 125 11.97 -0.49 33.28
N LEU A 126 12.07 0.81 33.52
CA LEU A 126 12.67 1.76 32.60
C LEU A 126 14.11 1.39 32.20
N THR A 127 14.82 0.66 33.11
CA THR A 127 16.18 0.17 32.86
C THR A 127 16.26 -0.91 31.78
N GLU A 128 15.15 -1.56 31.45
CA GLU A 128 15.09 -2.51 30.33
C GLU A 128 15.28 -1.80 28.97
N SER A 129 14.94 -0.51 28.89
CA SER A 129 15.12 0.26 27.66
C SER A 129 16.57 0.36 27.23
N VAL A 130 16.78 0.26 25.92
CA VAL A 130 18.07 0.52 25.25
C VAL A 130 18.05 1.85 24.48
N LYS A 131 16.92 2.56 24.48
CA LYS A 131 16.79 3.86 23.85
C LYS A 131 17.44 4.93 24.73
N PHE A 132 18.26 5.77 24.11
CA PHE A 132 18.84 6.94 24.77
C PHE A 132 17.73 7.93 25.18
N ILE A 133 17.88 8.56 26.33
CA ILE A 133 16.98 9.59 26.84
C ILE A 133 17.50 10.96 26.41
N ALA A 134 16.82 11.62 25.47
CA ALA A 134 17.14 13.01 25.13
C ALA A 134 16.52 13.97 26.16
N ASP A 135 17.24 15.06 26.48
CA ASP A 135 16.82 16.02 27.52
C ASP A 135 15.52 16.72 27.21
N ASP A 136 15.29 17.05 25.96
CA ASP A 136 14.10 17.75 25.48
C ASP A 136 12.89 16.81 25.29
N GLU A 137 13.12 15.51 25.11
CA GLU A 137 12.04 14.52 24.91
C GLU A 137 11.18 14.35 26.18
N VAL A 138 11.78 14.42 27.35
CA VAL A 138 11.08 14.16 28.62
C VAL A 138 10.37 15.38 29.23
N LEU A 139 10.58 16.57 28.65
CA LEU A 139 10.03 17.82 29.20
C LEU A 139 8.58 18.06 28.83
N ASN A 140 8.11 17.43 27.77
CA ASN A 140 6.77 17.64 27.23
C ASN A 140 6.14 16.33 26.79
N GLU A 141 4.81 16.30 26.71
CA GLU A 141 4.11 15.22 26.05
C GLU A 141 4.53 15.08 24.58
N PRO A 142 4.58 13.84 24.03
CA PRO A 142 4.23 12.57 24.70
C PRO A 142 5.34 12.03 25.62
N GLY A 143 6.56 12.52 25.56
CA GLY A 143 7.67 12.08 26.39
C GLY A 143 8.58 11.02 25.76
N TRP A 144 9.47 10.47 26.57
CA TRP A 144 10.40 9.43 26.17
C TRP A 144 9.68 8.11 25.95
N ASP A 145 9.64 7.67 24.69
CA ASP A 145 9.12 6.34 24.32
C ASP A 145 10.16 5.27 24.68
N TYR A 146 10.03 4.69 25.88
CA TYR A 146 11.03 3.77 26.42
C TYR A 146 10.84 2.32 26.00
N VAL A 147 9.66 1.94 25.50
CA VAL A 147 9.35 0.56 25.09
C VAL A 147 9.05 0.41 23.61
N HIS A 148 8.23 1.27 23.03
CA HIS A 148 7.77 1.26 21.65
C HIS A 148 7.16 -0.09 21.25
N ILE A 149 5.94 -0.34 21.71
CA ILE A 149 5.19 -1.53 21.31
C ILE A 149 4.87 -1.47 19.82
N ASN A 150 5.01 -2.60 19.10
CA ASN A 150 4.75 -2.63 17.66
C ASN A 150 3.96 -3.84 17.17
N SER A 151 3.67 -4.80 18.03
CA SER A 151 2.80 -5.91 17.70
C SER A 151 2.28 -6.63 18.94
N VAL A 152 1.09 -7.21 18.77
CA VAL A 152 0.45 -8.10 19.73
C VAL A 152 -0.20 -9.26 19.00
N ASP A 153 -0.16 -10.45 19.59
CA ASP A 153 -0.88 -11.63 19.14
C ASP A 153 -1.39 -12.45 20.33
N LYS A 154 -2.36 -13.33 20.11
CA LYS A 154 -2.99 -14.14 21.15
C LYS A 154 -2.94 -15.61 20.78
N ASN A 155 -2.54 -16.45 21.75
CA ASN A 155 -2.55 -17.90 21.59
C ASN A 155 -3.91 -18.52 21.94
N SER A 156 -4.03 -19.83 21.70
CA SER A 156 -5.25 -20.58 22.05
C SER A 156 -5.53 -20.70 23.55
N ASP A 157 -4.53 -20.48 24.40
CA ASP A 157 -4.66 -20.55 25.86
C ASP A 157 -5.14 -19.20 26.43
N GLY A 158 -5.20 -18.17 25.59
CA GLY A 158 -5.66 -16.84 25.93
C GLY A 158 -4.54 -15.86 26.32
N ASP A 159 -3.28 -16.29 26.26
CA ASP A 159 -2.12 -15.44 26.59
C ASP A 159 -1.68 -14.63 25.38
N TYR A 160 -1.06 -13.47 25.65
CA TYR A 160 -0.67 -12.50 24.64
C TYR A 160 0.85 -12.46 24.48
N ILE A 161 1.33 -12.47 23.22
CA ILE A 161 2.72 -12.19 22.90
C ILE A 161 2.85 -10.77 22.35
N ILE A 162 3.81 -10.01 22.85
CA ILE A 162 4.04 -8.62 22.45
C ILE A 162 5.49 -8.37 22.10
N SER A 163 5.73 -7.45 21.18
CA SER A 163 7.07 -6.99 20.79
C SER A 163 7.29 -5.54 21.20
N MET A 164 8.34 -5.30 21.98
CA MET A 164 8.77 -3.98 22.41
C MET A 164 10.12 -3.63 21.78
N ARG A 165 10.12 -2.69 20.81
CA ARG A 165 11.28 -2.34 19.99
C ARG A 165 12.46 -1.83 20.82
N PHE A 166 12.17 -0.94 21.78
CA PHE A 166 13.21 -0.27 22.53
C PHE A 166 13.67 -1.00 23.79
N THR A 167 13.14 -2.18 24.05
CA THR A 167 13.72 -3.12 25.01
C THR A 167 14.47 -4.26 24.32
N ASN A 168 14.36 -4.37 22.99
CA ASN A 168 14.85 -5.51 22.21
C ASN A 168 14.28 -6.84 22.74
N THR A 169 13.05 -6.84 23.24
CA THR A 169 12.46 -7.97 23.97
C THR A 169 11.08 -8.32 23.41
N ILE A 170 10.79 -9.61 23.39
CA ILE A 170 9.46 -10.18 23.17
C ILE A 170 8.99 -10.71 24.53
N TYR A 171 7.76 -10.39 24.91
CA TYR A 171 7.16 -10.77 26.18
C TYR A 171 5.95 -11.68 25.95
N LEU A 172 5.77 -12.68 26.82
CA LEU A 172 4.49 -13.36 26.98
C LEU A 172 3.78 -12.81 28.21
N VAL A 173 2.55 -12.35 28.00
CA VAL A 173 1.67 -11.78 29.03
C VAL A 173 0.50 -12.72 29.25
N SER A 174 0.25 -13.07 30.50
CA SER A 174 -0.88 -13.89 30.91
C SER A 174 -2.22 -13.20 30.59
N GLY A 175 -3.09 -13.85 29.84
CA GLY A 175 -4.43 -13.33 29.58
C GLY A 175 -5.38 -13.40 30.78
N LYS A 176 -4.94 -14.00 31.87
CA LYS A 176 -5.73 -14.15 33.13
C LYS A 176 -5.55 -12.97 34.08
N ASP A 177 -4.31 -12.51 34.26
CA ASP A 177 -3.96 -11.54 35.28
C ASP A 177 -2.99 -10.45 34.83
N GLY A 178 -2.54 -10.51 33.53
CA GLY A 178 -1.65 -9.51 32.92
C GLY A 178 -0.20 -9.59 33.42
N GLU A 179 0.18 -10.66 34.12
CA GLU A 179 1.56 -10.85 34.58
C GLU A 179 2.45 -11.29 33.42
N ILE A 180 3.72 -10.88 33.44
CA ILE A 180 4.72 -11.31 32.45
C ILE A 180 5.15 -12.72 32.79
N MET A 181 4.88 -13.66 31.91
CA MET A 181 5.20 -15.08 32.07
C MET A 181 6.66 -15.38 31.70
N TRP A 182 7.18 -14.76 30.66
CA TRP A 182 8.58 -14.84 30.25
C TRP A 182 8.99 -13.67 29.33
N ARG A 183 10.31 -13.49 29.22
CA ARG A 183 10.99 -12.52 28.35
C ARG A 183 11.96 -13.24 27.42
N LEU A 184 11.90 -12.97 26.12
CA LEU A 184 12.87 -13.44 25.13
C LEU A 184 13.69 -12.26 24.62
N GLY A 185 15.01 -12.32 24.74
CA GLY A 185 15.92 -11.25 24.33
C GLY A 185 16.03 -10.11 25.36
N GLY A 186 16.61 -8.98 24.92
CA GLY A 186 16.83 -7.83 25.79
C GLY A 186 17.84 -8.06 26.92
N LYS A 187 17.68 -7.26 27.99
CA LYS A 187 18.57 -7.29 29.15
C LYS A 187 18.22 -8.36 30.16
N GLU A 188 16.96 -8.76 30.20
CA GLU A 188 16.36 -9.63 31.22
C GLU A 188 15.75 -10.91 30.60
N SER A 189 16.46 -11.53 29.62
CA SER A 189 15.98 -12.75 28.96
C SER A 189 15.88 -13.94 29.91
N ASP A 190 14.77 -14.67 29.84
CA ASP A 190 14.56 -15.94 30.57
C ASP A 190 15.05 -17.16 29.76
N PHE A 191 15.56 -16.93 28.52
CA PHE A 191 15.96 -17.98 27.61
C PHE A 191 17.48 -18.03 27.41
N GLU A 192 18.03 -19.23 27.35
CA GLU A 192 19.30 -19.48 26.70
C GLU A 192 19.12 -19.51 25.18
N GLN A 193 19.86 -18.67 24.47
CA GLN A 193 19.79 -18.52 23.01
C GLN A 193 21.19 -18.29 22.41
N ASP A 194 21.44 -18.83 21.20
CA ASP A 194 22.70 -18.69 20.48
C ASP A 194 22.65 -17.62 19.35
N PHE A 195 21.55 -16.87 19.29
CA PHE A 195 21.33 -15.77 18.36
C PHE A 195 20.93 -14.49 19.09
N SER A 196 21.06 -13.38 18.42
CA SER A 196 20.58 -12.08 18.90
C SER A 196 19.63 -11.44 17.90
N PHE A 197 18.77 -10.57 18.41
CA PHE A 197 17.89 -9.73 17.61
C PHE A 197 17.74 -8.36 18.27
N THR A 198 17.50 -7.34 17.45
CA THR A 198 17.30 -5.98 17.94
C THR A 198 16.29 -5.25 17.08
N ARG A 199 15.59 -4.28 17.68
CA ARG A 199 14.61 -3.42 17.00
C ARG A 199 13.50 -4.21 16.29
N GLN A 200 13.19 -5.40 16.79
CA GLN A 200 12.28 -6.35 16.17
C GLN A 200 10.85 -5.82 16.03
N HIS A 201 10.12 -6.38 15.04
CA HIS A 201 8.72 -6.06 14.74
C HIS A 201 7.91 -7.33 14.44
N ASP A 202 6.59 -7.19 14.55
CA ASP A 202 5.59 -8.16 14.04
C ASP A 202 5.75 -9.57 14.64
N VAL A 203 5.83 -9.68 15.97
CA VAL A 203 5.84 -11.00 16.60
C VAL A 203 4.46 -11.66 16.45
N LYS A 204 4.46 -12.93 16.02
CA LYS A 204 3.24 -13.75 15.87
C LYS A 204 3.47 -15.17 16.34
N PHE A 205 2.44 -15.77 16.91
CA PHE A 205 2.42 -17.22 17.11
C PHE A 205 2.24 -17.95 15.77
N VAL A 206 3.09 -18.93 15.53
CA VAL A 206 2.98 -19.83 14.37
C VAL A 206 2.38 -21.16 14.83
N LYS A 207 2.86 -21.65 15.96
CA LYS A 207 2.37 -22.89 16.59
C LYS A 207 2.60 -22.84 18.09
N THR A 208 1.64 -23.33 18.85
CA THR A 208 1.72 -23.35 20.32
C THR A 208 1.28 -24.69 20.88
N ASN A 209 1.92 -25.09 21.95
CA ASN A 209 1.47 -26.15 22.85
C ASN A 209 2.04 -25.90 24.25
N ASN A 210 1.70 -26.74 25.23
CA ASN A 210 2.05 -26.56 26.64
C ASN A 210 3.57 -26.59 26.96
N THR A 211 4.41 -26.96 26.03
CA THR A 211 5.86 -27.12 26.22
C THR A 211 6.70 -26.35 25.22
N HIS A 212 6.15 -26.08 24.03
CA HIS A 212 6.87 -25.44 22.95
C HIS A 212 5.99 -24.44 22.22
N HIS A 213 6.57 -23.30 21.89
CA HIS A 213 5.99 -22.34 20.96
C HIS A 213 6.91 -22.19 19.75
N VAL A 214 6.34 -22.02 18.57
CA VAL A 214 7.03 -21.50 17.40
C VAL A 214 6.47 -20.10 17.16
N ILE A 215 7.34 -19.13 17.12
CA ILE A 215 7.01 -17.73 16.85
C ILE A 215 7.73 -17.24 15.59
N SER A 216 7.18 -16.23 14.95
CA SER A 216 7.86 -15.51 13.87
C SER A 216 7.96 -14.03 14.21
N PHE A 217 9.04 -13.37 13.80
CA PHE A 217 9.22 -11.93 13.92
C PHE A 217 10.32 -11.40 12.99
N MET A 218 10.23 -10.10 12.67
CA MET A 218 11.28 -9.39 11.94
C MET A 218 12.40 -9.00 12.91
N ASN A 219 13.62 -9.44 12.65
CA ASN A 219 14.81 -8.86 13.25
C ASN A 219 15.30 -7.72 12.36
N ASN A 220 14.98 -6.48 12.70
CA ASN A 220 15.40 -5.33 11.91
C ASN A 220 16.91 -5.09 12.00
N ALA A 221 17.52 -5.40 13.14
CA ALA A 221 18.96 -5.29 13.38
C ALA A 221 19.54 -3.88 13.13
N ALA A 222 18.69 -2.88 13.05
CA ALA A 222 19.05 -1.49 12.78
C ALA A 222 17.99 -0.53 13.31
N ASP A 223 18.40 0.70 13.60
CA ASP A 223 17.55 1.87 13.77
C ASP A 223 18.09 3.03 12.91
N GLU A 224 17.62 4.25 13.15
CA GLU A 224 17.99 5.44 12.38
C GLU A 224 19.47 5.84 12.58
N LEU A 225 20.08 5.41 13.67
CA LEU A 225 21.42 5.81 14.09
C LEU A 225 22.43 4.67 14.07
N HIS A 226 21.98 3.43 14.28
CA HIS A 226 22.85 2.29 14.52
C HIS A 226 22.43 1.08 13.69
N THR A 227 23.38 0.26 13.31
CA THR A 227 23.18 -1.07 12.77
C THR A 227 23.79 -2.08 13.75
N GLU A 228 22.99 -3.07 14.15
CA GLU A 228 23.39 -4.14 15.04
C GLU A 228 23.13 -5.47 14.35
N GLY A 229 24.18 -6.22 14.07
CA GLY A 229 24.09 -7.48 13.32
C GLY A 229 24.48 -7.37 11.86
N GLU A 230 24.18 -8.40 11.07
CA GLU A 230 24.64 -8.50 9.70
C GLU A 230 23.69 -7.89 8.69
N ILE A 231 22.40 -8.24 8.75
CA ILE A 231 21.33 -7.72 7.88
C ILE A 231 19.97 -7.93 8.53
N THR A 232 18.94 -7.24 8.04
CA THR A 232 17.54 -7.50 8.43
C THR A 232 17.12 -8.89 7.99
N SER A 233 16.45 -9.62 8.87
CA SER A 233 15.97 -10.97 8.60
C SER A 233 14.61 -11.27 9.21
N ALA A 234 13.82 -12.08 8.51
CA ALA A 234 12.62 -12.72 9.04
C ALA A 234 13.02 -14.02 9.75
N LEU A 235 12.63 -14.17 11.00
CA LEU A 235 13.00 -15.31 11.85
C LEU A 235 11.79 -16.14 12.22
N PHE A 236 11.98 -17.45 12.22
CA PHE A 236 11.11 -18.41 12.90
C PHE A 236 11.92 -19.04 14.03
N VAL A 237 11.41 -18.94 15.25
CA VAL A 237 12.10 -19.37 16.46
C VAL A 237 11.25 -20.36 17.22
N GLU A 238 11.83 -21.51 17.53
CA GLU A 238 11.24 -22.49 18.44
C GLU A 238 11.68 -22.17 19.89
N LEU A 239 10.71 -22.11 20.78
CA LEU A 239 10.88 -21.87 22.21
C LEU A 239 10.54 -23.15 22.97
N ASP A 240 11.47 -23.74 23.71
CA ASP A 240 11.20 -24.78 24.69
C ASP A 240 10.99 -24.12 26.06
N ILE A 241 9.73 -24.00 26.46
CA ILE A 241 9.32 -23.40 27.73
C ILE A 241 9.22 -24.43 28.87
N SER A 242 9.48 -25.72 28.60
CA SER A 242 9.47 -26.80 29.58
C SER A 242 10.84 -27.11 30.15
N SER A 243 11.90 -26.67 29.52
CA SER A 243 13.28 -26.83 29.97
C SER A 243 13.64 -25.79 31.06
N SER A 244 14.70 -26.06 31.82
CA SER A 244 15.23 -25.14 32.83
C SER A 244 16.75 -25.11 32.76
N PRO A 245 17.34 -24.03 32.22
CA PRO A 245 16.68 -22.82 31.72
C PRO A 245 15.87 -23.09 30.46
N MET A 246 14.89 -22.22 30.12
CA MET A 246 14.19 -22.24 28.84
C MET A 246 15.15 -21.99 27.69
N THR A 247 14.87 -22.54 26.51
CA THR A 247 15.76 -22.38 25.34
C THR A 247 15.03 -21.83 24.12
N ALA A 248 15.74 -21.04 23.32
CA ALA A 248 15.23 -20.50 22.07
C ALA A 248 16.20 -20.81 20.92
N THR A 249 15.66 -21.36 19.82
CA THR A 249 16.45 -21.79 18.65
C THR A 249 15.84 -21.28 17.37
N VAL A 250 16.65 -20.65 16.48
CA VAL A 250 16.21 -20.26 15.14
C VAL A 250 16.06 -21.50 14.29
N ILE A 251 14.82 -21.79 13.87
CA ILE A 251 14.49 -22.94 13.00
C ILE A 251 14.41 -22.56 11.52
N ASN A 252 14.16 -21.27 11.21
CA ASN A 252 14.22 -20.76 9.84
C ASN A 252 14.59 -19.27 9.85
N ARG A 253 15.35 -18.86 8.82
CA ARG A 253 15.80 -17.47 8.63
C ARG A 253 15.76 -17.11 7.16
N MET A 254 15.01 -16.06 6.82
CA MET A 254 15.05 -15.42 5.50
C MET A 254 15.75 -14.08 5.65
N ASN A 255 16.82 -13.88 4.93
CA ASN A 255 17.53 -12.61 4.90
C ASN A 255 16.92 -11.68 3.86
N HIS A 256 17.03 -10.36 4.08
CA HIS A 256 16.65 -9.40 3.05
C HIS A 256 17.35 -9.71 1.73
N PRO A 257 16.61 -9.86 0.59
CA PRO A 257 17.19 -10.38 -0.66
C PRO A 257 18.38 -9.59 -1.18
N ASP A 258 18.39 -8.27 -1.00
CA ASP A 258 19.50 -7.40 -1.42
C ASP A 258 20.57 -7.19 -0.34
N GLY A 259 20.49 -7.91 0.79
CA GLY A 259 21.42 -7.74 1.91
C GLY A 259 21.31 -6.39 2.62
N ASN A 260 20.14 -5.75 2.58
CA ASN A 260 19.92 -4.43 3.17
C ASN A 260 19.39 -4.51 4.60
N PHE A 261 19.53 -3.38 5.31
CA PHE A 261 18.83 -3.15 6.56
C PHE A 261 17.47 -2.49 6.30
N THR A 262 16.49 -2.88 7.12
CA THR A 262 15.20 -2.22 7.26
C THR A 262 15.10 -1.73 8.70
N ARG A 263 15.12 -0.43 8.90
CA ARG A 263 15.29 0.18 10.24
C ARG A 263 14.04 0.07 11.11
N PHE A 264 12.86 -0.08 10.50
CA PHE A 264 11.58 -0.13 11.20
C PHE A 264 10.54 -0.89 10.36
N GLY A 265 9.46 -1.35 11.02
CA GLY A 265 8.36 -2.07 10.39
C GLY A 265 8.74 -3.41 9.79
N GLY A 266 7.93 -3.85 8.85
CA GLY A 266 8.01 -5.15 8.22
C GLY A 266 7.14 -6.20 8.91
N ASN A 267 6.84 -7.28 8.20
CA ASN A 267 6.02 -8.37 8.70
C ASN A 267 6.32 -9.70 8.01
N ILE A 268 5.88 -10.78 8.66
CA ILE A 268 5.98 -12.15 8.16
C ILE A 268 4.59 -12.74 8.08
N GLN A 269 4.25 -13.32 6.94
CA GLN A 269 3.00 -14.03 6.73
C GLN A 269 3.29 -15.45 6.23
N GLN A 270 2.85 -16.46 6.98
CA GLN A 270 2.83 -17.85 6.50
C GLN A 270 1.58 -18.05 5.63
N LEU A 271 1.78 -18.47 4.39
CA LEU A 271 0.71 -18.73 3.45
C LEU A 271 0.21 -20.19 3.57
N SER A 272 -1.03 -20.43 3.15
CA SER A 272 -1.69 -21.74 3.23
C SER A 272 -0.98 -22.85 2.43
N ASN A 273 -0.22 -22.48 1.39
CA ASN A 273 0.58 -23.41 0.59
C ASN A 273 1.95 -23.73 1.20
N GLY A 274 2.26 -23.21 2.40
CA GLY A 274 3.52 -23.37 3.10
C GLY A 274 4.60 -22.37 2.73
N ASN A 275 4.35 -21.47 1.79
CA ASN A 275 5.26 -20.36 1.48
C ASN A 275 5.26 -19.32 2.60
N VAL A 276 6.29 -18.51 2.62
CA VAL A 276 6.42 -17.37 3.53
C VAL A 276 6.51 -16.08 2.72
N PHE A 277 5.57 -15.17 2.96
CA PHE A 277 5.59 -13.83 2.40
C PHE A 277 6.14 -12.85 3.42
N VAL A 278 7.09 -12.01 3.01
CA VAL A 278 7.77 -11.05 3.88
C VAL A 278 7.65 -9.65 3.29
N GLY A 279 7.07 -8.74 4.06
CA GLY A 279 7.11 -7.31 3.81
C GLY A 279 8.32 -6.70 4.49
N TRP A 280 9.20 -6.02 3.75
CA TRP A 280 10.45 -5.46 4.28
C TRP A 280 10.34 -3.97 4.63
N ASN A 281 9.17 -3.37 4.52
CA ASN A 281 8.84 -1.98 4.76
C ASN A 281 9.59 -1.00 3.83
N GLU A 282 10.87 -0.73 4.10
CA GLU A 282 11.61 0.32 3.40
C GLU A 282 11.68 0.04 1.89
N LYS A 283 11.53 1.12 1.09
CA LYS A 283 11.47 1.06 -0.38
C LYS A 283 10.29 0.23 -0.93
N GLY A 284 9.30 -0.07 -0.08
CA GLY A 284 8.16 -0.89 -0.43
C GLY A 284 8.56 -2.26 -1.00
N TYR A 285 9.56 -2.89 -0.38
CA TYR A 285 10.10 -4.18 -0.82
C TYR A 285 9.32 -5.34 -0.21
N MET A 286 9.02 -6.35 -1.04
CA MET A 286 8.30 -7.57 -0.64
C MET A 286 8.96 -8.79 -1.28
N SER A 287 8.90 -9.92 -0.58
CA SER A 287 9.45 -11.19 -1.07
C SER A 287 8.55 -12.35 -0.69
N GLU A 288 8.56 -13.40 -1.50
CA GLU A 288 7.94 -14.68 -1.16
C GLU A 288 8.98 -15.79 -1.27
N TYR A 289 9.00 -16.66 -0.28
CA TYR A 289 9.92 -17.80 -0.18
C TYR A 289 9.13 -19.09 -0.19
N GLY A 290 9.63 -20.08 -0.92
CA GLY A 290 9.09 -21.44 -0.88
C GLY A 290 9.36 -22.13 0.47
N PRO A 291 8.74 -23.31 0.71
CA PRO A 291 8.93 -24.07 1.95
C PRO A 291 10.40 -24.45 2.22
N ASP A 292 11.20 -24.57 1.18
CA ASP A 292 12.64 -24.89 1.26
C ASP A 292 13.52 -23.65 1.49
N GLY A 293 12.92 -22.45 1.60
CA GLY A 293 13.61 -21.19 1.80
C GLY A 293 14.10 -20.50 0.52
N ASP A 294 13.78 -21.06 -0.65
CA ASP A 294 14.13 -20.47 -1.94
C ASP A 294 13.29 -19.21 -2.23
N LEU A 295 13.94 -18.14 -2.66
CA LEU A 295 13.27 -16.91 -3.09
C LEU A 295 12.54 -17.17 -4.42
N ILE A 296 11.20 -17.10 -4.41
CA ILE A 296 10.36 -17.36 -5.58
C ILE A 296 9.71 -16.09 -6.15
N MET A 297 9.58 -15.04 -5.35
CA MET A 297 9.08 -13.74 -5.79
C MET A 297 9.83 -12.61 -5.08
N SER A 298 10.10 -11.55 -5.81
CA SER A 298 10.61 -10.29 -5.29
C SER A 298 9.88 -9.15 -5.99
N ALA A 299 9.33 -8.24 -5.22
CA ALA A 299 8.63 -7.07 -5.71
C ALA A 299 9.00 -5.83 -4.90
N ARG A 300 8.92 -4.66 -5.52
CA ARG A 300 9.11 -3.37 -4.84
C ARG A 300 8.38 -2.26 -5.58
N PHE A 301 8.11 -1.17 -4.90
CA PHE A 301 7.61 0.03 -5.55
C PHE A 301 8.66 0.60 -6.53
N SER A 302 8.18 1.27 -7.56
CA SER A 302 9.04 1.89 -8.58
C SER A 302 9.86 3.07 -8.04
N SER A 303 9.54 3.59 -6.87
CA SER A 303 10.22 4.69 -6.21
C SER A 303 10.67 4.31 -4.81
N ASP A 304 11.95 4.55 -4.49
CA ASP A 304 12.53 4.34 -3.16
C ASP A 304 11.99 5.33 -2.09
N ARG A 305 11.13 6.27 -2.48
CA ARG A 305 10.51 7.24 -1.56
C ARG A 305 9.34 6.67 -0.78
N TYR A 306 8.78 5.56 -1.25
CA TYR A 306 7.63 4.93 -0.64
C TYR A 306 8.05 3.74 0.21
N ALA A 307 7.38 3.59 1.32
CA ALA A 307 7.47 2.45 2.21
C ALA A 307 6.07 1.86 2.44
N SER A 308 6.01 0.62 2.88
CA SER A 308 4.78 -0.01 3.33
C SER A 308 5.01 -0.60 4.70
N TYR A 309 4.40 -0.04 5.73
CA TYR A 309 4.62 -0.48 7.12
C TYR A 309 4.51 -1.99 7.27
N ARG A 310 3.46 -2.60 6.70
CA ARG A 310 3.29 -4.05 6.52
C ARG A 310 2.75 -4.34 5.13
N SER A 311 3.02 -5.54 4.63
CA SER A 311 2.53 -6.03 3.34
C SER A 311 2.02 -7.44 3.51
N TYR A 312 0.84 -7.73 2.95
CA TYR A 312 0.21 -9.04 3.03
C TYR A 312 -0.18 -9.52 1.64
N LYS A 313 -0.21 -10.83 1.46
CA LYS A 313 -0.71 -11.49 0.27
C LYS A 313 -1.95 -12.31 0.64
N PHE A 314 -3.05 -12.08 -0.06
CA PHE A 314 -4.32 -12.76 0.23
C PHE A 314 -5.16 -12.90 -1.04
N ASP A 315 -6.06 -13.87 -1.04
CA ASP A 315 -7.11 -13.96 -2.05
C ASP A 315 -8.17 -12.89 -1.75
N TRP A 316 -8.65 -12.23 -2.81
CA TRP A 316 -9.61 -11.16 -2.65
C TRP A 316 -10.68 -11.20 -3.75
N ILE A 317 -11.93 -11.07 -3.34
CA ILE A 317 -13.07 -10.90 -4.22
C ILE A 317 -13.70 -9.56 -3.90
N GLY A 318 -13.45 -8.57 -4.76
CA GLY A 318 -14.00 -7.23 -4.64
C GLY A 318 -15.20 -7.02 -5.56
N GLN A 319 -16.29 -6.46 -5.01
CA GLN A 319 -17.53 -6.19 -5.71
C GLN A 319 -18.00 -4.75 -5.41
N PRO A 320 -17.33 -3.72 -5.97
CA PRO A 320 -17.65 -2.34 -5.67
C PRO A 320 -19.09 -1.97 -6.03
N THR A 321 -19.71 -1.13 -5.22
CA THR A 321 -21.06 -0.59 -5.46
C THR A 321 -21.08 0.50 -6.52
N THR A 322 -19.93 1.13 -6.80
CA THR A 322 -19.80 2.12 -7.86
C THR A 322 -19.88 1.46 -9.24
N PRO A 323 -20.44 2.12 -10.25
CA PRO A 323 -20.43 1.58 -11.62
C PRO A 323 -19.01 1.53 -12.21
N PRO A 324 -18.78 0.70 -13.25
CA PRO A 324 -17.56 0.78 -14.05
C PRO A 324 -17.36 2.15 -14.67
N ASP A 325 -16.12 2.62 -14.72
CA ASP A 325 -15.73 3.84 -15.43
C ASP A 325 -15.55 3.55 -16.92
N LEU A 326 -16.24 4.32 -17.77
CA LEU A 326 -16.11 4.25 -19.21
C LEU A 326 -15.74 5.62 -19.76
N ALA A 327 -14.66 5.68 -20.50
CA ALA A 327 -14.24 6.85 -21.25
C ALA A 327 -14.23 6.52 -22.76
N THR A 328 -14.69 7.46 -23.57
CA THR A 328 -14.70 7.27 -25.01
C THR A 328 -14.18 8.51 -25.74
N SER A 329 -13.47 8.28 -26.83
CA SER A 329 -12.93 9.34 -27.68
C SER A 329 -13.05 8.94 -29.14
N VAL A 330 -13.27 9.92 -30.01
CA VAL A 330 -13.34 9.73 -31.44
C VAL A 330 -12.09 10.31 -32.10
N TYR A 331 -11.46 9.51 -32.93
CA TYR A 331 -10.29 9.89 -33.71
C TYR A 331 -10.60 9.74 -35.22
N GLY A 332 -9.93 10.51 -36.07
CA GLY A 332 -10.06 10.41 -37.50
C GLY A 332 -9.56 11.66 -38.20
N ALA A 333 -9.47 11.61 -39.52
CA ALA A 333 -9.07 12.73 -40.34
C ALA A 333 -10.28 13.53 -40.89
N ASN A 334 -11.46 12.93 -40.89
CA ASN A 334 -12.71 13.52 -41.36
C ASN A 334 -13.89 12.72 -40.83
N ASP A 335 -15.10 13.16 -41.15
CA ASP A 335 -16.38 12.56 -40.75
C ASP A 335 -16.68 11.19 -41.34
N GLN A 336 -15.91 10.75 -42.33
CA GLN A 336 -16.07 9.44 -43.01
C GLN A 336 -15.03 8.41 -42.56
N GLU A 337 -13.95 8.86 -41.98
CA GLU A 337 -12.84 8.02 -41.49
C GLU A 337 -12.65 8.22 -40.01
N MET A 338 -13.66 7.88 -39.21
CA MET A 338 -13.63 7.98 -37.77
C MET A 338 -13.42 6.61 -37.11
N ILE A 339 -12.78 6.64 -35.98
CA ILE A 339 -12.59 5.48 -35.10
C ILE A 339 -13.05 5.91 -33.70
N THR A 340 -13.94 5.14 -33.09
CA THR A 340 -14.30 5.31 -31.69
C THR A 340 -13.46 4.39 -30.83
N VAL A 341 -12.77 4.96 -29.85
CA VAL A 341 -11.96 4.24 -28.87
C VAL A 341 -12.64 4.32 -27.51
N MET A 342 -12.83 3.19 -26.89
CA MET A 342 -13.46 3.03 -25.57
C MET A 342 -12.46 2.45 -24.60
N HIS A 343 -12.35 3.07 -23.43
CA HIS A 343 -11.54 2.59 -22.31
C HIS A 343 -12.47 2.30 -21.15
N VAL A 344 -12.44 1.09 -20.65
CA VAL A 344 -13.25 0.70 -19.50
C VAL A 344 -12.37 0.13 -18.41
N SER A 345 -12.62 0.57 -17.19
CA SER A 345 -12.02 0.02 -15.97
C SER A 345 -13.06 -0.02 -14.85
N TRP A 346 -12.79 -0.84 -13.86
CA TRP A 346 -13.62 -0.87 -12.66
C TRP A 346 -12.73 -1.10 -11.46
N ASN A 347 -12.42 -0.02 -10.76
CA ASN A 347 -11.52 -0.07 -9.62
C ASN A 347 -12.13 -0.93 -8.52
N GLY A 348 -11.38 -1.91 -8.06
CA GLY A 348 -11.78 -2.83 -7.00
C GLY A 348 -12.51 -4.09 -7.48
N ALA A 349 -13.09 -4.13 -8.68
CA ALA A 349 -13.76 -5.33 -9.19
C ALA A 349 -12.76 -6.40 -9.62
N THR A 350 -12.88 -7.61 -9.05
CA THR A 350 -11.97 -8.73 -9.33
C THR A 350 -12.51 -9.74 -10.31
N ASP A 351 -13.81 -10.00 -10.29
CA ASP A 351 -14.44 -11.13 -11.00
C ASP A 351 -14.85 -10.83 -12.44
N VAL A 352 -14.52 -9.64 -12.96
CA VAL A 352 -14.80 -9.30 -14.35
C VAL A 352 -13.93 -10.15 -15.26
N ALA A 353 -14.55 -11.03 -16.05
CA ALA A 353 -13.89 -11.86 -17.05
C ALA A 353 -13.84 -11.17 -18.42
N ARG A 354 -14.91 -10.48 -18.81
CA ARG A 354 -15.03 -9.79 -20.07
C ARG A 354 -15.92 -8.57 -20.00
N TRP A 355 -15.80 -7.72 -20.99
CA TRP A 355 -16.61 -6.53 -21.21
C TRP A 355 -17.47 -6.69 -22.43
N GLU A 356 -18.74 -6.27 -22.31
CA GLU A 356 -19.66 -6.10 -23.44
C GLU A 356 -19.89 -4.62 -23.66
N PHE A 357 -19.60 -4.13 -24.88
CA PHE A 357 -19.79 -2.74 -25.26
C PHE A 357 -21.06 -2.59 -26.06
N TYR A 358 -21.85 -1.57 -25.74
CA TYR A 358 -23.11 -1.27 -26.36
C TYR A 358 -23.11 0.16 -26.88
N ALA A 359 -23.78 0.40 -28.03
CA ALA A 359 -23.98 1.73 -28.56
C ALA A 359 -25.48 2.05 -28.66
N ARG A 360 -25.79 3.34 -28.65
CA ARG A 360 -27.13 3.89 -28.81
C ARG A 360 -27.08 5.08 -29.76
N SER A 361 -28.16 5.29 -30.51
CA SER A 361 -28.29 6.44 -31.39
C SER A 361 -28.69 7.74 -30.68
N TYR A 362 -29.17 7.67 -29.43
CA TYR A 362 -29.47 8.79 -28.55
C TYR A 362 -29.41 8.31 -27.08
N GLU A 363 -29.31 9.23 -26.15
CA GLU A 363 -29.04 8.96 -24.73
C GLU A 363 -29.95 7.89 -24.10
N HIS A 364 -31.23 7.91 -24.44
CA HIS A 364 -32.24 6.97 -23.91
C HIS A 364 -32.66 5.92 -24.95
N GLY A 365 -31.83 5.70 -25.98
CA GLY A 365 -32.09 4.72 -27.02
C GLY A 365 -31.90 3.28 -26.55
N SER A 366 -32.31 2.34 -27.39
CA SER A 366 -32.05 0.92 -27.13
C SER A 366 -30.57 0.58 -27.28
N ASP A 367 -30.07 -0.23 -26.38
CA ASP A 367 -28.71 -0.78 -26.46
C ASP A 367 -28.58 -1.74 -27.64
N VAL A 368 -27.53 -1.57 -28.42
CA VAL A 368 -27.07 -2.51 -29.43
C VAL A 368 -25.69 -2.99 -29.05
N LEU A 369 -25.52 -4.30 -28.88
CA LEU A 369 -24.21 -4.89 -28.63
C LEU A 369 -23.30 -4.67 -29.83
N ILE A 370 -22.18 -4.03 -29.62
CA ILE A 370 -21.18 -3.75 -30.67
C ILE A 370 -19.93 -4.61 -30.54
N ALA A 371 -19.60 -5.04 -29.32
CA ALA A 371 -18.45 -5.93 -29.11
C ALA A 371 -18.49 -6.63 -27.76
N THR A 372 -17.74 -7.74 -27.70
CA THR A 372 -17.35 -8.41 -26.47
C THR A 372 -15.84 -8.59 -26.45
N THR A 373 -15.17 -8.18 -25.38
CA THR A 373 -13.72 -8.22 -25.25
C THR A 373 -13.34 -8.79 -23.88
N ASN A 374 -12.41 -9.73 -23.83
CA ASN A 374 -11.90 -10.24 -22.56
C ASN A 374 -11.19 -9.12 -21.79
N LYS A 375 -11.33 -9.13 -20.46
CA LYS A 375 -10.54 -8.25 -19.61
C LYS A 375 -9.05 -8.59 -19.77
N THR A 376 -8.22 -7.61 -20.06
CA THR A 376 -6.80 -7.81 -20.33
C THR A 376 -5.91 -7.33 -19.19
N SER A 377 -6.31 -6.26 -18.50
CA SER A 377 -5.57 -5.67 -17.40
C SER A 377 -6.53 -4.85 -16.52
N PHE A 378 -6.02 -3.90 -15.72
CA PHE A 378 -6.85 -2.96 -14.98
C PHE A 378 -7.82 -2.21 -15.91
N GLU A 379 -7.30 -1.65 -17.00
CA GLU A 379 -8.10 -1.02 -18.04
C GLU A 379 -8.14 -1.91 -19.29
N THR A 380 -9.30 -2.04 -19.89
CA THR A 380 -9.51 -2.73 -21.17
C THR A 380 -9.91 -1.70 -22.23
N MET A 381 -9.18 -1.69 -23.32
CA MET A 381 -9.46 -0.84 -24.48
C MET A 381 -10.18 -1.64 -25.56
N TYR A 382 -11.22 -1.04 -26.14
CA TYR A 382 -11.85 -1.51 -27.38
C TYR A 382 -11.90 -0.38 -28.39
N MET A 383 -11.70 -0.73 -29.66
CA MET A 383 -11.69 0.23 -30.76
C MET A 383 -12.56 -0.31 -31.89
N THR A 384 -13.38 0.57 -32.47
CA THR A 384 -14.24 0.26 -33.62
C THR A 384 -14.19 1.37 -34.66
N GLU A 385 -14.35 1.00 -35.92
CA GLU A 385 -14.57 1.98 -36.98
C GLU A 385 -15.94 2.65 -36.82
N GLY A 386 -16.02 3.90 -37.23
CA GLY A 386 -17.21 4.72 -37.19
C GLY A 386 -17.35 5.55 -35.90
N TYR A 387 -18.43 6.30 -35.86
CA TYR A 387 -18.80 7.17 -34.76
C TYR A 387 -19.89 6.51 -33.91
N MET A 388 -19.56 6.22 -32.64
CA MET A 388 -20.51 5.73 -31.65
C MET A 388 -20.83 6.86 -30.67
N ASP A 389 -22.03 7.47 -30.78
CA ASP A 389 -22.36 8.69 -30.02
C ASP A 389 -22.54 8.40 -28.53
N TRP A 390 -23.44 7.48 -28.18
CA TRP A 390 -23.75 7.10 -26.81
C TRP A 390 -23.39 5.64 -26.56
N VAL A 391 -22.54 5.39 -25.59
CA VAL A 391 -22.02 4.06 -25.33
C VAL A 391 -22.15 3.68 -23.85
N THR A 392 -22.25 2.38 -23.60
CA THR A 392 -22.20 1.76 -22.27
C THR A 392 -21.33 0.51 -22.33
N ALA A 393 -20.75 0.14 -21.19
CA ALA A 393 -20.04 -1.10 -21.01
C ALA A 393 -20.68 -1.92 -19.89
N LYS A 394 -20.78 -3.25 -20.08
CA LYS A 394 -21.22 -4.19 -19.05
C LYS A 394 -20.07 -5.10 -18.66
N ALA A 395 -19.84 -5.21 -17.36
CA ALA A 395 -18.92 -6.14 -16.76
C ALA A 395 -19.58 -7.52 -16.63
N ILE A 396 -18.96 -8.55 -17.18
CA ILE A 396 -19.49 -9.91 -17.20
C ILE A 396 -18.49 -10.87 -16.54
N ASP A 397 -18.97 -11.75 -15.65
CA ASP A 397 -18.17 -12.78 -15.02
C ASP A 397 -17.90 -13.99 -15.95
N GLU A 398 -17.16 -14.99 -15.47
CA GLU A 398 -16.90 -16.22 -16.22
C GLU A 398 -18.18 -17.04 -16.49
N ASN A 399 -19.21 -16.90 -15.67
CA ASN A 399 -20.47 -17.64 -15.78
C ASN A 399 -21.50 -16.93 -16.69
N GLY A 400 -21.20 -15.71 -17.15
CA GLY A 400 -22.09 -14.91 -17.98
C GLY A 400 -23.04 -13.99 -17.20
N ASN A 401 -22.86 -13.83 -15.90
CA ASN A 401 -23.65 -12.92 -15.10
C ASN A 401 -23.13 -11.48 -15.28
N VAL A 402 -24.07 -10.53 -15.32
CA VAL A 402 -23.75 -9.10 -15.32
C VAL A 402 -23.39 -8.69 -13.90
N LEU A 403 -22.18 -8.21 -13.71
CA LEU A 403 -21.66 -7.71 -12.42
C LEU A 403 -21.97 -6.22 -12.24
N GLY A 404 -21.85 -5.43 -13.30
CA GLY A 404 -22.11 -4.00 -13.26
C GLY A 404 -22.23 -3.41 -14.67
N ILE A 405 -22.79 -2.21 -14.74
CA ILE A 405 -23.02 -1.47 -15.99
C ILE A 405 -22.50 -0.05 -15.78
N SER A 406 -21.70 0.46 -16.70
CA SER A 406 -21.21 1.84 -16.67
C SER A 406 -22.36 2.84 -16.82
N GLU A 407 -22.12 4.07 -16.39
CA GLU A 407 -22.95 5.19 -16.84
C GLU A 407 -22.92 5.30 -18.36
N VAL A 408 -23.96 5.91 -18.93
CA VAL A 408 -24.01 6.19 -20.37
C VAL A 408 -23.02 7.29 -20.68
N CYS A 409 -22.04 7.00 -21.51
CA CYS A 409 -21.01 7.94 -21.89
C CYS A 409 -21.25 8.46 -23.31
N ARG A 410 -21.16 9.75 -23.52
CA ARG A 410 -21.15 10.34 -24.85
C ARG A 410 -19.74 10.44 -25.38
N SER A 411 -19.54 9.98 -26.62
CA SER A 411 -18.20 10.04 -27.23
C SER A 411 -17.76 11.47 -27.50
N GLU A 412 -16.56 11.80 -27.06
CA GLU A 412 -15.97 13.11 -27.32
C GLU A 412 -15.42 13.17 -28.74
N VAL A 413 -15.89 14.16 -29.48
CA VAL A 413 -15.41 14.43 -30.85
C VAL A 413 -14.34 15.52 -30.77
N PRO A 414 -13.15 15.31 -31.38
CA PRO A 414 -12.12 16.34 -31.41
C PRO A 414 -12.60 17.62 -32.10
N ASP A 415 -12.12 18.77 -31.61
CA ASP A 415 -12.22 20.03 -32.35
C ASP A 415 -11.22 20.00 -33.53
N TRP A 416 -11.71 19.67 -34.70
CA TRP A 416 -10.88 19.52 -35.89
C TRP A 416 -10.16 20.82 -36.27
N GLU A 417 -10.74 21.99 -36.00
CA GLU A 417 -10.10 23.29 -36.26
C GLU A 417 -8.94 23.52 -35.28
N ALA A 418 -9.12 23.18 -34.02
CA ALA A 418 -8.08 23.35 -33.01
C ALA A 418 -6.85 22.46 -33.23
N VAL A 419 -7.03 21.28 -33.82
CA VAL A 419 -5.93 20.36 -34.18
C VAL A 419 -5.34 20.60 -35.57
N GLY A 420 -5.73 21.67 -36.27
CA GLY A 420 -5.11 22.14 -37.50
C GLY A 420 -5.65 21.52 -38.78
N PHE A 421 -6.78 20.87 -38.75
CA PHE A 421 -7.50 20.37 -39.96
C PHE A 421 -8.45 21.44 -40.53
N ALA A 422 -7.91 22.63 -40.80
CA ALA A 422 -8.68 23.76 -41.34
C ALA A 422 -9.32 23.43 -42.69
N GLY A 423 -10.63 23.53 -42.76
CA GLY A 423 -11.42 23.36 -43.98
C GLY A 423 -12.25 22.07 -44.07
N GLN A 424 -12.21 21.22 -43.04
CA GLN A 424 -13.16 20.12 -42.91
C GLN A 424 -14.30 20.59 -42.00
N SER A 425 -15.43 20.79 -42.62
CA SER A 425 -16.60 21.37 -41.99
C SER A 425 -17.21 20.41 -40.97
N SER A 426 -17.60 21.01 -39.92
CA SER A 426 -18.63 20.60 -38.96
C SER A 426 -18.38 19.27 -38.24
N HIS A 427 -18.25 19.45 -36.88
CA HIS A 427 -18.62 18.40 -35.97
C HIS A 427 -19.86 17.68 -36.46
N PRO A 428 -19.89 16.33 -36.49
CA PRO A 428 -21.16 15.66 -36.59
C PRO A 428 -21.98 16.21 -35.40
N LYS A 429 -22.98 17.02 -35.67
CA LYS A 429 -23.91 17.38 -34.62
C LYS A 429 -24.57 16.10 -34.21
N ALA A 430 -24.50 15.77 -32.95
CA ALA A 430 -25.15 14.59 -32.39
C ALA A 430 -26.64 14.49 -32.78
N ASP A 431 -27.20 15.58 -33.26
CA ASP A 431 -28.58 15.73 -33.72
C ASP A 431 -28.69 15.81 -35.25
N ASP A 432 -27.63 15.53 -36.01
CA ASP A 432 -27.70 15.53 -37.46
C ASP A 432 -28.50 14.31 -37.92
N PRO A 433 -29.71 14.53 -38.50
CA PRO A 433 -30.60 13.44 -38.90
C PRO A 433 -29.94 12.48 -39.94
N GLU A 434 -29.00 12.98 -40.73
CA GLU A 434 -28.32 12.20 -41.77
C GLU A 434 -27.29 11.24 -41.19
N ILE A 435 -26.58 11.66 -40.14
CA ILE A 435 -25.64 10.80 -39.37
C ILE A 435 -26.41 9.75 -38.57
N LEU A 436 -27.46 10.15 -37.86
CA LEU A 436 -28.32 9.23 -37.12
C LEU A 436 -28.98 8.22 -38.04
N GLN A 437 -29.38 8.63 -39.27
CA GLN A 437 -29.95 7.75 -40.25
C GLN A 437 -28.91 6.78 -40.83
N ASN A 438 -27.69 7.22 -41.09
CA ASN A 438 -26.60 6.38 -41.57
C ASN A 438 -26.17 5.33 -40.52
N ILE A 439 -26.05 5.73 -39.26
CA ILE A 439 -25.79 4.80 -38.14
C ILE A 439 -26.95 3.80 -38.02
N ARG A 440 -28.19 4.27 -38.13
CA ARG A 440 -29.38 3.43 -38.04
C ARG A 440 -29.46 2.45 -39.21
N GLU A 441 -29.18 2.91 -40.44
CA GLU A 441 -29.13 2.05 -41.63
C GLU A 441 -28.02 1.00 -41.53
N LYS A 442 -26.86 1.35 -40.99
CA LYS A 442 -25.76 0.40 -40.72
C LYS A 442 -26.10 -0.59 -39.61
N LEU A 443 -26.77 -0.17 -38.56
CA LEU A 443 -27.27 -1.05 -37.50
C LEU A 443 -28.41 -1.96 -38.01
N ASP A 444 -29.35 -1.40 -38.79
CA ASP A 444 -30.50 -2.13 -39.32
C ASP A 444 -30.12 -3.04 -40.52
N SER A 445 -29.05 -2.73 -41.26
CA SER A 445 -28.55 -3.56 -42.36
C SER A 445 -27.76 -4.79 -41.92
N GLY A 446 -27.46 -4.89 -40.61
CA GLY A 446 -26.65 -5.97 -40.10
C GLY A 446 -25.18 -5.89 -40.53
N GLU A 447 -24.71 -4.74 -41.05
CA GLU A 447 -23.30 -4.57 -41.45
C GLU A 447 -22.34 -4.81 -40.28
N TYR A 448 -22.88 -4.70 -39.05
CA TYR A 448 -22.22 -5.17 -37.82
C TYR A 448 -22.70 -6.54 -37.33
N GLY A 449 -23.69 -7.14 -38.00
CA GLY A 449 -24.40 -8.37 -37.59
C GLY A 449 -24.06 -9.62 -38.39
N ASP A 450 -23.29 -9.53 -39.49
CA ASP A 450 -22.85 -10.71 -40.26
C ASP A 450 -21.84 -11.62 -39.49
N LEU A 451 -21.45 -11.20 -38.32
CA LEU A 451 -20.74 -12.05 -37.32
C LEU A 451 -21.67 -13.04 -36.58
N TYR A 452 -23.00 -12.99 -36.80
CA TYR A 452 -24.02 -13.80 -36.11
C TYR A 452 -24.96 -14.53 -37.09
N ASP A 453 -24.44 -15.06 -38.21
CA ASP A 453 -25.19 -16.05 -38.97
C ASP A 453 -25.22 -17.36 -38.16
N ASP A 454 -26.45 -17.88 -37.90
CA ASP A 454 -26.71 -19.12 -37.13
C ASP A 454 -26.02 -20.37 -37.69
N ASN A 455 -25.38 -20.28 -38.88
CA ASN A 455 -24.67 -21.37 -39.53
C ASN A 455 -23.12 -21.32 -39.40
N THR A 456 -22.55 -20.31 -38.74
CA THR A 456 -21.10 -20.27 -38.49
C THR A 456 -20.72 -21.06 -37.23
N THR A 457 -19.71 -21.92 -37.35
CA THR A 457 -19.23 -22.68 -36.22
C THR A 457 -18.45 -21.77 -35.24
N ASP A 458 -18.40 -22.19 -33.98
CA ASP A 458 -17.66 -21.45 -32.93
C ASP A 458 -16.15 -21.29 -33.27
N GLU A 459 -15.59 -22.21 -34.08
CA GLU A 459 -14.21 -22.13 -34.58
C GLU A 459 -14.04 -21.11 -35.69
N ASP A 460 -15.02 -20.98 -36.59
CA ASP A 460 -15.01 -19.95 -37.66
C ASP A 460 -15.16 -18.55 -37.07
N ARG A 461 -15.97 -18.40 -36.03
CA ARG A 461 -16.14 -17.15 -35.25
C ARG A 461 -14.84 -16.74 -34.54
N LYS A 462 -14.18 -17.70 -33.91
CA LYS A 462 -12.87 -17.47 -33.26
C LYS A 462 -11.77 -17.13 -34.26
N ALA A 463 -11.78 -17.78 -35.42
CA ALA A 463 -10.81 -17.52 -36.50
C ALA A 463 -11.00 -16.15 -37.13
N ALA A 464 -12.25 -15.73 -37.39
CA ALA A 464 -12.57 -14.41 -37.95
C ALA A 464 -12.24 -13.28 -36.96
N VAL A 465 -12.60 -13.45 -35.69
CA VAL A 465 -12.25 -12.49 -34.61
C VAL A 465 -10.73 -12.44 -34.42
N HIS A 466 -10.04 -13.59 -34.48
CA HIS A 466 -8.59 -13.63 -34.32
C HIS A 466 -7.86 -12.98 -35.52
N SER A 467 -8.36 -13.18 -36.75
CA SER A 467 -7.80 -12.56 -37.97
C SER A 467 -8.01 -11.03 -37.96
N ALA A 468 -9.23 -10.57 -37.66
CA ALA A 468 -9.53 -9.14 -37.62
C ALA A 468 -8.79 -8.44 -36.47
N THR A 469 -8.72 -9.07 -35.27
CA THR A 469 -7.98 -8.50 -34.15
C THR A 469 -6.47 -8.50 -34.37
N THR A 470 -5.91 -9.45 -35.11
CA THR A 470 -4.46 -9.52 -35.36
C THR A 470 -4.02 -8.46 -36.38
N GLU A 471 -4.77 -8.26 -37.50
CA GLU A 471 -4.45 -7.22 -38.48
C GLU A 471 -4.62 -5.80 -37.92
N VAL A 472 -5.69 -5.56 -37.18
CA VAL A 472 -5.93 -4.27 -36.49
C VAL A 472 -4.93 -4.05 -35.39
N ALA A 473 -4.64 -5.06 -34.57
CA ALA A 473 -3.64 -4.95 -33.49
C ALA A 473 -2.23 -4.66 -34.05
N GLU A 474 -1.81 -5.29 -35.17
CA GLU A 474 -0.51 -4.97 -35.79
C GLU A 474 -0.45 -3.54 -36.35
N SER A 475 -1.53 -3.06 -36.94
CA SER A 475 -1.60 -1.69 -37.48
C SER A 475 -1.61 -0.65 -36.33
N VAL A 476 -2.32 -0.93 -35.25
CA VAL A 476 -2.40 -0.08 -34.06
C VAL A 476 -1.10 -0.14 -33.28
N TYR A 477 -0.46 -1.31 -33.13
CA TYR A 477 0.85 -1.41 -32.50
C TYR A 477 1.91 -0.58 -33.24
N LYS A 478 1.84 -0.53 -34.59
CA LYS A 478 2.71 0.34 -35.39
C LYS A 478 2.39 1.83 -35.20
N ALA A 479 1.11 2.20 -35.15
CA ALA A 479 0.69 3.58 -34.90
C ALA A 479 1.01 4.03 -33.45
N TYR A 480 0.73 3.19 -32.46
CA TYR A 480 1.05 3.45 -31.05
C TYR A 480 2.56 3.49 -30.81
N GLY A 481 3.33 2.62 -31.45
CA GLY A 481 4.79 2.66 -31.41
C GLY A 481 5.35 3.96 -32.03
N MET A 482 4.74 4.50 -33.08
CA MET A 482 5.12 5.80 -33.65
C MET A 482 4.73 6.97 -32.73
N ILE A 483 3.56 6.92 -32.07
CA ILE A 483 3.12 7.95 -31.12
C ILE A 483 4.03 7.94 -29.88
N GLN A 484 4.31 6.79 -29.30
CA GLN A 484 5.26 6.68 -28.19
C GLN A 484 6.68 7.12 -28.58
N MET A 485 7.11 6.83 -29.80
CA MET A 485 8.39 7.30 -30.30
C MET A 485 8.43 8.84 -30.45
N LEU A 486 7.34 9.46 -30.92
CA LEU A 486 7.20 10.91 -31.00
C LEU A 486 7.11 11.57 -29.61
N GLU A 487 6.39 11.00 -28.67
CA GLU A 487 6.35 11.47 -27.28
C GLU A 487 7.72 11.38 -26.61
N ASN A 488 8.43 10.27 -26.77
CA ASN A 488 9.77 10.09 -26.23
C ASN A 488 10.78 11.07 -26.86
N ILE A 489 10.65 11.38 -28.16
CA ILE A 489 11.46 12.40 -28.83
C ILE A 489 11.13 13.79 -28.29
N THR A 490 9.86 14.11 -28.08
CA THR A 490 9.42 15.40 -27.54
C THR A 490 9.90 15.59 -26.09
N ILE A 491 9.77 14.57 -25.25
CA ILE A 491 10.28 14.56 -23.87
C ILE A 491 11.80 14.67 -23.86
N GLY A 492 12.50 13.96 -24.76
CA GLY A 492 13.96 14.03 -24.90
C GLY A 492 14.45 15.44 -25.30
N VAL A 493 13.75 16.08 -26.23
CA VAL A 493 14.06 17.46 -26.67
C VAL A 493 13.79 18.46 -25.52
N LEU A 494 12.65 18.35 -24.84
CA LEU A 494 12.34 19.21 -23.68
C LEU A 494 13.36 19.02 -22.56
N THR A 495 13.77 17.79 -22.29
CA THR A 495 14.78 17.49 -21.28
C THR A 495 16.14 18.10 -21.64
N MET A 496 16.55 18.02 -22.91
CA MET A 496 17.77 18.69 -23.38
C MET A 496 17.72 20.22 -23.26
N PHE A 497 16.57 20.83 -23.55
CA PHE A 497 16.40 22.29 -23.35
C PHE A 497 16.45 22.67 -21.86
N CYS A 498 15.86 21.88 -20.98
CA CYS A 498 15.94 22.10 -19.53
C CYS A 498 17.39 21.97 -19.00
N ILE A 499 18.11 20.92 -19.43
CA ILE A 499 19.52 20.73 -19.05
C ILE A 499 20.39 21.85 -19.62
N GLY A 500 20.17 22.26 -20.88
CA GLY A 500 20.87 23.38 -21.50
C GLY A 500 20.63 24.70 -20.74
N GLY A 501 19.39 24.96 -20.31
CA GLY A 501 19.02 26.11 -19.49
C GLY A 501 19.71 26.11 -18.12
N ILE A 502 19.76 24.94 -17.45
CA ILE A 502 20.45 24.79 -16.16
C ILE A 502 21.95 25.01 -16.31
N LEU A 503 22.58 24.42 -17.34
CA LEU A 503 24.02 24.59 -17.60
C LEU A 503 24.38 26.05 -17.94
N ALA A 504 23.54 26.72 -18.72
CA ALA A 504 23.69 28.14 -19.01
C ALA A 504 23.55 29.00 -17.76
N GLY A 505 22.58 28.67 -16.87
CA GLY A 505 22.39 29.33 -15.59
C GLY A 505 23.59 29.15 -14.66
N VAL A 506 24.11 27.93 -14.53
CA VAL A 506 25.32 27.64 -13.73
C VAL A 506 26.53 28.36 -14.29
N TRP A 507 26.71 28.38 -15.62
CA TRP A 507 27.78 29.10 -16.27
C TRP A 507 27.69 30.63 -16.03
N TYR A 508 26.47 31.19 -16.13
CA TYR A 508 26.22 32.62 -15.86
C TYR A 508 26.53 33.00 -14.40
N VAL A 509 26.09 32.17 -13.45
CA VAL A 509 26.37 32.36 -12.02
C VAL A 509 27.87 32.25 -11.72
N ARG A 510 28.58 31.27 -12.30
CA ARG A 510 30.05 31.13 -12.19
C ARG A 510 30.77 32.32 -12.79
N ARG A 511 30.34 32.82 -13.95
CA ARG A 511 30.94 33.99 -14.59
C ARG A 511 30.72 35.26 -13.79
N ARG A 512 29.57 35.39 -13.14
CA ARG A 512 29.28 36.51 -12.24
C ARG A 512 30.11 36.47 -10.95
N LYS A 513 30.30 35.30 -10.38
CA LYS A 513 31.20 35.10 -9.23
C LYS A 513 32.67 35.39 -9.58
N MET A 514 33.16 34.96 -10.74
CA MET A 514 34.53 35.30 -11.15
C MET A 514 34.77 36.79 -11.38
N ARG A 515 33.76 37.57 -11.80
CA ARG A 515 33.86 39.00 -11.92
C ARG A 515 33.87 39.73 -10.56
N SER A 516 33.26 39.13 -9.53
CA SER A 516 33.30 39.73 -8.17
C SER A 516 34.62 39.49 -7.44
N TYR A 517 35.45 38.52 -7.88
CA TYR A 517 36.80 38.28 -7.33
C TYR A 517 37.88 39.12 -7.98
N GLN A 518 37.60 39.89 -9.06
CA GLN A 518 38.58 40.78 -9.71
C GLN A 518 38.59 42.19 -9.16
N HIS A 519 37.81 42.49 -8.10
CA HIS A 519 37.77 43.79 -7.45
C HIS A 519 37.93 43.71 -5.93
N LEU A 520 38.93 42.96 -5.46
CA LEU A 520 39.42 43.11 -4.09
C LEU A 520 40.78 43.87 -4.16
N PRO A 521 40.91 45.01 -3.46
CA PRO A 521 42.20 45.72 -3.37
C PRO A 521 43.20 44.87 -2.59
N THR A 522 44.38 44.76 -3.09
CA THR A 522 45.57 44.30 -2.38
C THR A 522 46.01 45.44 -1.48
N ASP A 523 45.79 45.31 -0.18
CA ASP A 523 46.56 46.11 0.81
C ASP A 523 47.42 45.14 1.61
N GLU A 524 48.69 45.26 1.38
CA GLU A 524 49.77 44.75 2.20
C GLU A 524 49.92 45.58 3.47
N ALA A 525 50.46 44.93 4.49
CA ALA A 525 51.07 45.41 5.72
C ALA A 525 50.16 45.34 6.95
N SER A 526 50.53 44.79 8.06
CA SER A 526 51.81 44.67 8.76
C SER A 526 51.70 43.65 9.92
N ILE A 527 52.81 43.08 10.19
CA ILE A 527 53.21 42.20 11.29
C ILE A 527 52.93 42.88 12.66
N GLY A 528 52.42 42.13 13.62
CA GLY A 528 52.40 42.48 15.04
C GLY A 528 52.15 41.24 15.89
N GLU A 529 53.19 40.65 16.41
CA GLU A 529 53.20 39.69 17.51
C GLU A 529 52.45 40.24 18.71
N ASP A 530 51.63 39.46 19.35
CA ASP A 530 51.81 39.26 20.80
C ASP A 530 51.10 38.01 21.32
N ALA A 531 51.83 37.33 22.16
CA ALA A 531 51.51 36.12 22.83
C ALA A 531 50.79 36.37 24.15
N SER A 532 50.06 35.34 24.57
CA SER A 532 49.88 34.92 25.98
C SER A 532 48.55 35.13 26.68
N LYS A 533 48.14 34.01 27.26
CA LYS A 533 47.43 33.74 28.53
C LYS A 533 45.90 33.78 28.48
N ALA A 534 45.39 32.56 28.60
CA ALA A 534 44.87 31.93 29.82
C ALA A 534 43.57 32.58 30.41
N ASP A 535 42.45 31.97 30.30
CA ASP A 535 41.76 31.11 31.29
C ASP A 535 40.59 30.39 30.61
#